data_1a2256aa023a0210830813b5a3c82f36
#
_entry.id   1a2256aa023a0210830813b5a3c82f36
#
_cell.length_a   1.000
_cell.length_b   1.000
_cell.length_c   1.000
_cell.angle_alpha   90.00
_cell.angle_beta   90.00
_cell.angle_gamma   90.00
#
_symmetry.space_group_name_H-M   'P 1'
#
loop_
_entity.id
_entity.type
_entity.pdbx_description
1 polymer ?
#
loop_
_entity_poly.entity_id
_entity_poly.type
_entity_poly.pdbx_seq_one_letter_code
_entity_poly.pdbx_strand_id
1 'polypeptide(L)'
;MRKSILSLSLLILLVMVACNLPLIGTSSQGGGQVSTSVAKTVAALNHQQPVIPTQAPQLPTLAPLPIQTNVPLPTAVLPPTATPLPCNWALPVNETYPDGTTLNINTNFNKSWRIRNGGTCTWNTNYRVVFYSGTSMGGPVSMNFTQIVRPGETMDIIMPLKVPAAPGTYSGYWHLYGDDNQDFTKYGIWVRINAVNPAPAFAVTGVGMAVDANAFTGACPHIFHFTAAVTTNAAGTVTYYWTHSDGSSSAQQSLNYAAAGTQNVAYDWTLGASGNYWVKLYINNPNHQYFTPVNVTLTCT
;
A
#
# COMPACT_ATOMS: atom_id res chain seq x y z
N MET A 1 -38.42 23.01 18.49
CA MET A 1 -37.44 22.46 17.55
C MET A 1 -36.10 21.95 18.12
N ARG A 2 -35.73 22.22 19.37
CA ARG A 2 -34.46 21.75 19.99
C ARG A 2 -34.50 20.32 20.59
N LYS A 3 -35.63 19.74 20.82
CA LYS A 3 -35.80 18.40 21.47
C LYS A 3 -35.75 17.22 20.48
N SER A 4 -36.02 17.46 19.17
CA SER A 4 -36.00 16.40 18.15
C SER A 4 -34.62 16.06 17.65
N ILE A 5 -33.65 16.97 17.74
CA ILE A 5 -32.28 16.78 17.24
C ILE A 5 -31.44 15.89 18.19
N LEU A 6 -31.71 15.99 19.51
CA LEU A 6 -31.01 15.14 20.50
C LEU A 6 -31.39 13.66 20.41
N SER A 7 -32.64 13.35 20.05
CA SER A 7 -33.13 11.97 19.94
C SER A 7 -32.55 11.25 18.72
N LEU A 8 -32.28 11.98 17.62
CA LEU A 8 -31.73 11.39 16.41
C LEU A 8 -30.22 11.12 16.57
N SER A 9 -29.49 11.98 17.28
CA SER A 9 -28.07 11.78 17.56
C SER A 9 -27.81 10.59 18.50
N LEU A 10 -28.69 10.32 19.44
CA LEU A 10 -28.57 9.18 20.37
C LEU A 10 -28.85 7.84 19.68
N LEU A 11 -29.77 7.82 18.70
CA LEU A 11 -30.08 6.62 17.92
C LEU A 11 -28.94 6.21 16.98
N ILE A 12 -28.23 7.19 16.38
CA ILE A 12 -27.08 6.93 15.51
C ILE A 12 -25.89 6.39 16.32
N LEU A 13 -25.70 6.83 17.56
CA LEU A 13 -24.61 6.32 18.42
C LEU A 13 -24.84 4.87 18.86
N LEU A 14 -26.09 4.42 19.02
CA LEU A 14 -26.41 3.04 19.45
C LEU A 14 -26.19 2.01 18.32
N VAL A 15 -26.29 2.40 17.05
CA VAL A 15 -26.11 1.51 15.90
C VAL A 15 -24.62 1.22 15.62
N MET A 16 -23.70 2.11 16.05
CA MET A 16 -22.26 1.94 15.83
C MET A 16 -21.57 0.99 16.83
N VAL A 17 -22.21 0.61 17.94
CA VAL A 17 -21.62 -0.28 18.96
C VAL A 17 -21.92 -1.76 18.69
N ALA A 18 -22.84 -2.09 17.79
CA ALA A 18 -23.29 -3.47 17.55
C ALA A 18 -22.44 -4.28 16.54
N CYS A 19 -21.41 -3.71 15.91
CA CYS A 19 -20.62 -4.38 14.85
C CYS A 19 -19.21 -4.87 15.26
N ASN A 20 -18.85 -4.87 16.55
CA ASN A 20 -17.53 -5.30 17.01
C ASN A 20 -17.55 -6.43 18.05
N LEU A 21 -18.32 -7.49 17.82
CA LEU A 21 -18.19 -8.73 18.58
C LEU A 21 -17.55 -9.81 17.69
N PRO A 22 -16.44 -10.45 18.09
CA PRO A 22 -15.85 -11.55 17.34
C PRO A 22 -16.74 -12.80 17.50
N LEU A 23 -17.20 -13.35 16.40
CA LEU A 23 -17.84 -14.65 16.32
C LEU A 23 -16.81 -15.75 16.68
N ILE A 24 -17.05 -16.45 17.78
CA ILE A 24 -16.34 -17.69 18.12
C ILE A 24 -16.91 -18.79 17.22
N GLY A 25 -16.20 -19.10 16.15
CA GLY A 25 -16.48 -20.25 15.29
C GLY A 25 -15.84 -21.50 15.85
N THR A 26 -16.63 -22.50 16.17
CA THR A 26 -16.20 -23.87 16.45
C THR A 26 -15.61 -24.50 15.19
N SER A 27 -14.32 -24.80 15.20
CA SER A 27 -13.66 -25.55 14.12
C SER A 27 -13.67 -27.03 14.41
N SER A 28 -14.23 -27.80 13.51
CA SER A 28 -14.03 -29.24 13.37
C SER A 28 -12.64 -29.57 12.87
N GLN A 29 -12.14 -30.71 13.35
CA GLN A 29 -10.84 -31.30 13.10
C GLN A 29 -10.50 -31.51 11.60
N GLY A 30 -9.23 -31.22 11.26
CA GLY A 30 -8.55 -31.68 10.07
C GLY A 30 -7.06 -31.75 10.36
N GLY A 31 -6.52 -32.96 10.55
CA GLY A 31 -5.14 -33.20 10.94
C GLY A 31 -4.12 -32.79 9.88
N GLY A 32 -3.07 -32.14 10.34
CA GLY A 32 -1.86 -31.87 9.59
C GLY A 32 -0.69 -31.90 10.53
N GLN A 33 0.14 -32.94 10.42
CA GLN A 33 1.33 -33.19 11.23
C GLN A 33 2.37 -32.09 11.01
N VAL A 34 2.81 -31.45 12.07
CA VAL A 34 4.08 -30.74 12.07
C VAL A 34 4.84 -31.06 13.33
N SER A 35 6.03 -31.64 13.08
CA SER A 35 7.24 -31.67 13.90
C SER A 35 7.24 -32.42 15.21
N THR A 36 7.62 -33.67 15.10
CA THR A 36 8.26 -34.47 16.14
C THR A 36 9.75 -34.61 15.83
N SER A 37 10.52 -33.56 16.01
CA SER A 37 11.98 -33.62 15.87
C SER A 37 12.80 -33.09 17.04
N VAL A 38 12.15 -32.62 18.12
CA VAL A 38 12.86 -32.13 19.32
C VAL A 38 12.80 -33.08 20.50
N ALA A 39 11.92 -34.08 20.48
CA ALA A 39 11.73 -35.00 21.59
C ALA A 39 12.62 -36.27 21.58
N LYS A 40 13.46 -36.47 20.56
CA LYS A 40 14.31 -37.68 20.45
C LYS A 40 15.73 -37.58 21.00
N THR A 41 16.18 -36.37 21.37
CA THR A 41 17.56 -36.16 21.85
C THR A 41 17.70 -36.27 23.36
N VAL A 42 16.64 -36.26 24.15
CA VAL A 42 16.69 -36.32 25.62
C VAL A 42 16.46 -37.73 26.17
N ALA A 43 15.90 -38.68 25.38
CA ALA A 43 15.63 -40.04 25.85
C ALA A 43 16.83 -41.00 25.73
N ALA A 44 17.98 -40.59 25.12
CA ALA A 44 19.13 -41.46 24.90
C ALA A 44 20.22 -41.39 25.97
N LEU A 45 20.04 -40.54 27.01
CA LEU A 45 21.08 -40.34 28.04
C LEU A 45 20.81 -41.01 29.38
N ASN A 46 19.77 -41.83 29.55
CA ASN A 46 19.40 -42.34 30.87
C ASN A 46 19.40 -43.87 31.02
N HIS A 47 20.13 -44.61 30.18
CA HIS A 47 20.31 -46.06 30.39
C HIS A 47 21.72 -46.49 30.08
N GLN A 48 22.65 -46.30 31.02
CA GLN A 48 23.79 -47.18 31.23
C GLN A 48 24.28 -47.03 32.68
N GLN A 49 23.82 -47.91 33.54
CA GLN A 49 24.39 -48.16 34.84
C GLN A 49 25.45 -49.26 34.66
N PRO A 50 26.74 -49.04 34.98
CA PRO A 50 27.73 -50.13 34.87
C PRO A 50 27.67 -51.03 36.09
N VAL A 51 27.55 -52.32 35.84
CA VAL A 51 27.69 -53.41 36.81
C VAL A 51 29.16 -53.54 37.16
N ILE A 52 29.49 -53.47 38.44
CA ILE A 52 30.84 -53.63 38.99
C ILE A 52 31.06 -55.13 39.24
N PRO A 53 32.02 -55.81 38.62
CA PRO A 53 32.50 -57.11 39.10
C PRO A 53 33.57 -56.94 40.16
N THR A 54 33.34 -57.53 41.34
CA THR A 54 34.30 -57.64 42.45
C THR A 54 35.37 -58.65 42.10
N GLN A 55 36.63 -58.22 41.91
CA GLN A 55 37.79 -59.11 41.94
C GLN A 55 38.81 -58.60 42.97
N ALA A 56 39.30 -59.56 43.72
CA ALA A 56 40.28 -59.35 44.84
C ALA A 56 41.67 -58.87 44.35
N PRO A 57 42.41 -58.18 45.17
CA PRO A 57 43.65 -57.51 44.78
C PRO A 57 44.80 -58.45 44.64
N GLN A 58 45.43 -58.49 43.49
CA GLN A 58 46.79 -58.99 43.31
C GLN A 58 47.78 -57.86 43.33
N LEU A 59 48.82 -58.01 44.13
CA LEU A 59 49.89 -57.06 44.32
C LEU A 59 50.75 -56.96 43.06
N PRO A 60 50.89 -55.81 42.43
CA PRO A 60 51.72 -55.70 41.20
C PRO A 60 53.15 -55.39 41.52
N THR A 61 54.02 -56.15 40.89
CA THR A 61 55.46 -55.96 40.75
C THR A 61 55.72 -54.57 40.13
N LEU A 62 56.64 -53.80 40.78
CA LEU A 62 57.03 -52.45 40.29
C LEU A 62 57.76 -52.58 38.93
N ALA A 63 57.12 -52.09 37.89
CA ALA A 63 57.75 -51.82 36.62
C ALA A 63 58.44 -50.42 36.63
N PRO A 64 59.52 -50.21 35.89
CA PRO A 64 60.23 -48.92 35.86
C PRO A 64 59.38 -47.81 35.32
N LEU A 65 59.38 -46.63 35.97
CA LEU A 65 58.71 -45.46 35.62
C LEU A 65 59.09 -45.01 34.17
N PRO A 66 58.11 -44.76 33.25
CA PRO A 66 58.42 -44.14 32.00
C PRO A 66 58.85 -42.70 32.19
N ILE A 67 59.91 -42.30 31.49
CA ILE A 67 60.42 -40.93 31.42
C ILE A 67 59.29 -40.07 30.83
N GLN A 68 58.76 -39.12 31.61
CA GLN A 68 57.77 -38.16 31.08
C GLN A 68 58.45 -37.25 30.06
N THR A 69 58.17 -37.46 28.79
CA THR A 69 58.43 -36.45 27.75
C THR A 69 57.55 -35.26 28.04
N ASN A 70 58.15 -34.09 28.19
CA ASN A 70 57.43 -32.81 28.34
C ASN A 70 56.53 -32.61 27.10
N VAL A 71 55.26 -32.91 27.27
CA VAL A 71 54.24 -32.52 26.27
C VAL A 71 54.14 -30.99 26.33
N PRO A 72 54.38 -30.26 25.22
CA PRO A 72 54.22 -28.81 25.24
C PRO A 72 52.80 -28.48 25.64
N LEU A 73 52.67 -27.64 26.67
CA LEU A 73 51.37 -27.11 27.11
C LEU A 73 50.69 -26.42 25.92
N PRO A 74 49.42 -26.77 25.60
CA PRO A 74 48.73 -26.11 24.49
C PRO A 74 48.71 -24.59 24.75
N THR A 75 49.28 -23.83 23.81
CA THR A 75 49.25 -22.37 23.84
C THR A 75 47.80 -21.94 23.84
N ALA A 76 47.34 -21.27 24.90
CA ALA A 76 46.00 -20.72 24.99
C ALA A 76 45.79 -19.74 23.82
N VAL A 77 44.93 -20.10 22.88
CA VAL A 77 44.49 -19.19 21.85
C VAL A 77 43.61 -18.14 22.56
N LEU A 78 44.12 -16.93 22.68
CA LEU A 78 43.30 -15.81 23.18
C LEU A 78 42.08 -15.63 22.30
N PRO A 79 40.88 -15.49 22.90
CA PRO A 79 39.71 -15.19 22.11
C PRO A 79 39.94 -13.87 21.33
N PRO A 80 39.39 -13.72 20.09
CA PRO A 80 39.56 -12.51 19.30
C PRO A 80 39.07 -11.32 20.14
N THR A 81 39.90 -10.29 20.26
CA THR A 81 39.57 -9.03 20.95
C THR A 81 38.40 -8.41 20.17
N ALA A 82 37.26 -8.20 20.84
CA ALA A 82 36.11 -7.55 20.24
C ALA A 82 36.50 -6.15 19.73
N THR A 83 36.25 -5.85 18.47
CA THR A 83 36.48 -4.51 17.92
C THR A 83 35.59 -3.52 18.67
N PRO A 84 36.13 -2.44 19.26
CA PRO A 84 35.30 -1.45 19.95
C PRO A 84 34.29 -0.83 19.02
N LEU A 85 33.05 -0.65 19.48
CA LEU A 85 32.02 0.03 18.75
C LEU A 85 32.38 1.51 18.54
N PRO A 86 32.11 2.09 17.37
CA PRO A 86 32.38 3.51 17.15
C PRO A 86 31.46 4.39 18.02
N CYS A 87 31.90 5.64 18.27
CA CYS A 87 31.10 6.63 19.01
C CYS A 87 29.75 6.84 18.30
N ASN A 88 29.77 7.16 17.01
CA ASN A 88 28.61 7.41 16.19
C ASN A 88 28.39 6.27 15.18
N TRP A 89 27.26 5.61 15.25
CA TRP A 89 26.88 4.56 14.33
C TRP A 89 25.36 4.49 14.16
N ALA A 90 24.86 4.88 12.99
CA ALA A 90 23.45 4.80 12.64
C ALA A 90 23.13 3.47 11.96
N LEU A 91 22.12 2.77 12.46
CA LEU A 91 21.58 1.54 11.91
C LEU A 91 20.19 1.80 11.35
N PRO A 92 19.92 1.54 10.05
CA PRO A 92 18.58 1.64 9.51
C PRO A 92 17.69 0.56 10.12
N VAL A 93 16.45 0.91 10.46
CA VAL A 93 15.45 0.00 11.05
C VAL A 93 14.26 -0.18 10.13
N ASN A 94 13.68 0.93 9.66
CA ASN A 94 12.49 0.93 8.80
C ASN A 94 12.38 2.27 8.06
N GLU A 95 11.53 2.31 7.03
CA GLU A 95 11.26 3.52 6.27
C GLU A 95 9.83 3.54 5.72
N THR A 96 9.31 4.74 5.45
CA THR A 96 8.12 4.93 4.60
C THR A 96 8.56 5.07 3.15
N TYR A 97 7.65 4.81 2.22
CA TYR A 97 7.95 4.91 0.78
C TYR A 97 9.22 4.14 0.41
N PRO A 98 9.21 2.78 0.44
CA PRO A 98 10.35 1.96 0.04
C PRO A 98 10.82 2.28 -1.38
N ASP A 99 12.05 1.92 -1.70
CA ASP A 99 12.66 2.17 -2.99
C ASP A 99 11.79 1.74 -4.17
N GLY A 100 11.61 2.63 -5.14
CA GLY A 100 10.79 2.40 -6.31
C GLY A 100 9.29 2.66 -6.11
N THR A 101 8.88 3.21 -4.96
CA THR A 101 7.49 3.64 -4.74
C THR A 101 7.04 4.57 -5.86
N THR A 102 5.89 4.26 -6.47
CA THR A 102 5.30 5.08 -7.53
C THR A 102 4.41 6.16 -6.92
N LEU A 103 4.66 7.41 -7.28
CA LEU A 103 3.94 8.59 -6.82
C LEU A 103 3.56 9.49 -8.01
N ASN A 104 2.44 10.19 -7.91
CA ASN A 104 2.06 11.17 -8.93
C ASN A 104 2.97 12.40 -8.88
N ILE A 105 3.34 12.94 -10.04
CA ILE A 105 4.08 14.19 -10.16
C ILE A 105 3.44 15.30 -9.34
N ASN A 106 4.25 16.26 -8.87
CA ASN A 106 3.83 17.44 -8.09
C ASN A 106 3.17 17.15 -6.73
N THR A 107 3.05 15.88 -6.28
CA THR A 107 2.48 15.56 -4.96
C THR A 107 3.50 15.73 -3.86
N ASN A 108 3.03 16.19 -2.68
CA ASN A 108 3.85 16.26 -1.48
C ASN A 108 3.79 14.91 -0.73
N PHE A 109 4.90 14.51 -0.11
CA PHE A 109 4.96 13.33 0.74
C PHE A 109 5.97 13.51 1.87
N ASN A 110 5.80 12.80 2.98
CA ASN A 110 6.72 12.83 4.10
C ASN A 110 7.51 11.52 4.13
N LYS A 111 8.73 11.52 3.64
CA LYS A 111 9.65 10.39 3.81
C LYS A 111 10.08 10.30 5.26
N SER A 112 10.00 9.11 5.84
CA SER A 112 10.50 8.84 7.19
C SER A 112 11.51 7.70 7.16
N TRP A 113 12.63 7.88 7.84
CA TRP A 113 13.59 6.82 8.13
C TRP A 113 13.66 6.62 9.62
N ARG A 114 13.38 5.41 10.09
CA ARG A 114 13.65 5.01 11.47
C ARG A 114 15.07 4.51 11.58
N ILE A 115 15.88 5.19 12.36
CA ILE A 115 17.28 4.83 12.64
C ILE A 115 17.46 4.51 14.11
N ARG A 116 18.39 3.59 14.40
CA ARG A 116 18.81 3.26 15.76
C ARG A 116 20.24 3.73 15.98
N ASN A 117 20.52 4.28 17.17
CA ASN A 117 21.86 4.56 17.60
C ASN A 117 22.56 3.24 18.00
N GLY A 118 23.41 2.74 17.11
CA GLY A 118 24.21 1.54 17.34
C GLY A 118 25.59 1.83 17.95
N GLY A 119 25.94 3.11 18.13
CA GLY A 119 27.22 3.56 18.68
C GLY A 119 27.25 3.63 20.20
N THR A 120 28.31 4.22 20.73
CA THR A 120 28.52 4.38 22.19
C THR A 120 28.23 5.79 22.68
N CYS A 121 28.11 6.78 21.79
CA CYS A 121 27.84 8.17 22.13
C CYS A 121 26.34 8.49 22.02
N THR A 122 25.85 9.40 22.86
CA THR A 122 24.49 9.92 22.78
C THR A 122 24.41 10.99 21.70
N TRP A 123 23.48 10.86 20.77
CA TRP A 123 23.18 11.91 19.79
C TRP A 123 22.29 12.98 20.42
N ASN A 124 22.65 14.23 20.23
CA ASN A 124 21.89 15.38 20.74
C ASN A 124 21.22 16.18 19.58
N THR A 125 20.53 17.24 19.89
CA THR A 125 19.80 18.04 18.89
C THR A 125 20.69 18.93 18.01
N ASN A 126 22.02 18.94 18.19
CA ASN A 126 22.97 19.57 17.28
C ASN A 126 23.42 18.62 16.16
N TYR A 127 23.14 17.32 16.31
CA TYR A 127 23.30 16.37 15.21
C TYR A 127 22.32 16.72 14.09
N ARG A 128 22.69 16.46 12.85
CA ARG A 128 21.88 16.88 11.70
C ARG A 128 21.95 15.91 10.54
N VAL A 129 20.90 15.98 9.74
CA VAL A 129 20.79 15.36 8.41
C VAL A 129 21.14 16.43 7.39
N VAL A 130 22.02 16.14 6.43
CA VAL A 130 22.47 17.09 5.41
C VAL A 130 22.27 16.47 4.03
N PHE A 131 21.70 17.22 3.09
CA PHE A 131 21.58 16.79 1.71
C PHE A 131 22.98 16.62 1.11
N TYR A 132 23.22 15.44 0.54
CA TYR A 132 24.53 15.08 0.00
C TYR A 132 24.55 15.12 -1.52
N SER A 133 23.61 14.42 -2.20
CA SER A 133 23.62 14.32 -3.65
C SER A 133 22.27 13.86 -4.24
N GLY A 134 22.18 13.91 -5.57
CA GLY A 134 20.98 13.51 -6.32
C GLY A 134 19.95 14.61 -6.43
N THR A 135 18.67 14.26 -6.38
CA THR A 135 17.55 15.20 -6.43
C THR A 135 17.03 15.43 -5.02
N SER A 136 17.08 16.67 -4.52
CA SER A 136 16.59 17.00 -3.17
C SER A 136 15.08 16.89 -3.01
N MET A 137 14.31 16.88 -4.10
CA MET A 137 12.84 16.85 -4.10
C MET A 137 12.21 17.92 -3.19
N GLY A 138 12.81 19.11 -3.15
CA GLY A 138 12.38 20.21 -2.28
C GLY A 138 12.68 20.02 -0.81
N GLY A 139 13.36 18.96 -0.43
CA GLY A 139 13.80 18.73 0.95
C GLY A 139 14.83 19.77 1.42
N PRO A 140 14.92 20.01 2.73
CA PRO A 140 15.86 20.97 3.30
C PRO A 140 17.30 20.57 3.04
N VAL A 141 18.18 21.55 2.87
CA VAL A 141 19.63 21.31 2.72
C VAL A 141 20.21 20.70 4.00
N SER A 142 19.71 21.11 5.17
CA SER A 142 20.09 20.57 6.48
C SER A 142 18.91 20.61 7.45
N MET A 143 18.83 19.61 8.32
CA MET A 143 17.81 19.49 9.36
C MET A 143 18.41 18.89 10.63
N ASN A 144 18.24 19.55 11.77
CA ASN A 144 18.72 19.04 13.05
C ASN A 144 17.87 17.85 13.53
N PHE A 145 18.45 17.01 14.37
CA PHE A 145 17.72 15.98 15.09
C PHE A 145 16.72 16.62 16.06
N THR A 146 15.54 16.01 16.16
CA THR A 146 14.42 16.56 16.94
C THR A 146 14.43 16.12 18.40
N GLN A 147 15.28 15.15 18.75
CA GLN A 147 15.35 14.59 20.09
C GLN A 147 16.76 14.05 20.41
N ILE A 148 17.00 13.79 21.69
CA ILE A 148 18.20 13.08 22.15
C ILE A 148 17.99 11.59 21.90
N VAL A 149 19.03 10.89 21.40
CA VAL A 149 19.00 9.45 21.10
C VAL A 149 20.18 8.76 21.75
N ARG A 150 19.93 8.05 22.84
CA ARG A 150 20.99 7.31 23.57
C ARG A 150 21.38 6.05 22.81
N PRO A 151 22.55 5.45 23.13
CA PRO A 151 22.91 4.13 22.61
C PRO A 151 21.78 3.12 22.74
N GLY A 152 21.44 2.45 21.63
CA GLY A 152 20.35 1.48 21.56
C GLY A 152 18.96 2.06 21.26
N GLU A 153 18.72 3.34 21.47
CA GLU A 153 17.45 4.00 21.18
C GLU A 153 17.25 4.27 19.68
N THR A 154 16.00 4.53 19.27
CA THR A 154 15.61 4.86 17.90
C THR A 154 15.01 6.24 17.78
N MET A 155 15.11 6.84 16.59
CA MET A 155 14.38 8.03 16.20
C MET A 155 13.86 7.93 14.77
N ASP A 156 12.84 8.71 14.46
CA ASP A 156 12.35 8.90 13.11
C ASP A 156 12.87 10.24 12.55
N ILE A 157 13.56 10.18 11.43
CA ILE A 157 13.89 11.35 10.62
C ILE A 157 12.75 11.52 9.62
N ILE A 158 11.94 12.56 9.79
CA ILE A 158 10.79 12.85 8.91
C ILE A 158 11.14 14.05 8.03
N MET A 159 11.11 13.84 6.72
CA MET A 159 11.49 14.85 5.73
C MET A 159 10.34 15.13 4.78
N PRO A 160 9.85 16.38 4.73
CA PRO A 160 8.86 16.80 3.76
C PRO A 160 9.53 16.90 2.37
N LEU A 161 8.98 16.21 1.40
CA LEU A 161 9.46 16.14 0.03
C LEU A 161 8.33 16.41 -0.95
N LYS A 162 8.68 16.79 -2.17
CA LYS A 162 7.76 16.97 -3.29
C LYS A 162 8.23 16.17 -4.50
N VAL A 163 7.33 15.38 -5.06
CA VAL A 163 7.60 14.63 -6.31
C VAL A 163 7.87 15.64 -7.43
N PRO A 164 8.95 15.49 -8.21
CA PRO A 164 9.26 16.35 -9.34
C PRO A 164 8.12 16.44 -10.36
N ALA A 165 8.09 17.54 -11.13
CA ALA A 165 7.02 17.81 -12.10
C ALA A 165 7.07 16.95 -13.36
N ALA A 166 8.23 16.36 -13.69
CA ALA A 166 8.37 15.47 -14.83
C ALA A 166 8.32 14.00 -14.40
N PRO A 167 7.69 13.11 -15.18
CA PRO A 167 7.78 11.66 -14.96
C PRO A 167 9.23 11.18 -15.04
N GLY A 168 9.58 10.19 -14.21
CA GLY A 168 10.93 9.63 -14.18
C GLY A 168 11.27 8.99 -12.83
N THR A 169 12.46 8.40 -12.74
CA THR A 169 12.99 7.87 -11.48
C THR A 169 13.91 8.90 -10.85
N TYR A 170 13.67 9.20 -9.58
CA TYR A 170 14.43 10.20 -8.82
C TYR A 170 15.00 9.58 -7.56
N SER A 171 16.26 9.93 -7.26
CA SER A 171 16.92 9.52 -6.02
C SER A 171 17.56 10.74 -5.37
N GLY A 172 17.42 10.84 -4.05
CA GLY A 172 18.08 11.84 -3.22
C GLY A 172 18.77 11.15 -2.05
N TYR A 173 19.94 11.65 -1.68
CA TYR A 173 20.80 11.07 -0.65
C TYR A 173 21.12 12.12 0.41
N TRP A 174 21.08 11.72 1.67
CA TRP A 174 21.40 12.56 2.82
C TRP A 174 22.39 11.82 3.72
N HIS A 175 23.27 12.59 4.36
CA HIS A 175 24.25 12.13 5.29
C HIS A 175 23.94 12.62 6.70
N LEU A 176 24.44 11.90 7.71
CA LEU A 176 24.28 12.21 9.12
C LEU A 176 25.59 12.79 9.66
N TYR A 177 25.48 13.95 10.30
CA TYR A 177 26.61 14.64 10.89
C TYR A 177 26.47 14.75 12.41
N GLY A 178 27.57 14.50 13.14
CA GLY A 178 27.67 14.75 14.56
C GLY A 178 27.69 16.24 14.91
N ASP A 179 27.64 16.55 16.19
CA ASP A 179 27.84 17.90 16.74
C ASP A 179 29.28 18.40 16.58
N ASP A 180 30.22 17.50 16.35
CA ASP A 180 31.60 17.76 15.95
C ASP A 180 31.76 18.08 14.44
N ASN A 181 30.66 18.13 13.72
CA ASN A 181 30.62 18.35 12.26
C ASN A 181 31.27 17.24 11.43
N GLN A 182 31.45 16.04 12.01
CA GLN A 182 31.96 14.88 11.29
C GLN A 182 30.81 14.06 10.71
N ASP A 183 30.98 13.64 9.45
CA ASP A 183 30.09 12.69 8.79
C ASP A 183 30.29 11.30 9.41
N PHE A 184 29.21 10.73 9.97
CA PHE A 184 29.24 9.36 10.51
C PHE A 184 28.34 8.40 9.72
N THR A 185 27.98 8.79 8.51
CA THR A 185 27.09 8.03 7.63
C THR A 185 27.83 6.88 6.97
N LYS A 186 27.66 5.67 7.47
CA LYS A 186 28.25 4.49 6.82
C LYS A 186 27.60 4.17 5.47
N TYR A 187 26.27 4.34 5.36
CA TYR A 187 25.49 3.96 4.17
C TYR A 187 24.59 5.06 3.65
N GLY A 188 24.46 6.20 4.35
CA GLY A 188 23.49 7.24 4.03
C GLY A 188 22.04 6.85 4.35
N ILE A 189 21.17 7.83 4.29
CA ILE A 189 19.75 7.64 4.16
C ILE A 189 19.34 8.20 2.80
N TRP A 190 18.45 7.52 2.10
CA TRP A 190 18.06 7.93 0.74
C TRP A 190 16.58 7.68 0.49
N VAL A 191 16.09 8.27 -0.56
CA VAL A 191 14.78 8.00 -1.14
C VAL A 191 14.94 7.75 -2.62
N ARG A 192 14.24 6.76 -3.15
CA ARG A 192 14.12 6.49 -4.58
C ARG A 192 12.67 6.29 -4.92
N ILE A 193 12.14 7.12 -5.83
CA ILE A 193 10.74 7.07 -6.26
C ILE A 193 10.63 7.01 -7.78
N ASN A 194 9.49 6.50 -8.27
CA ASN A 194 9.07 6.60 -9.66
C ASN A 194 7.94 7.63 -9.76
N ALA A 195 8.23 8.80 -10.33
CA ALA A 195 7.25 9.83 -10.60
C ALA A 195 6.47 9.49 -11.88
N VAL A 196 5.15 9.51 -11.83
CA VAL A 196 4.27 9.23 -12.97
C VAL A 196 3.21 10.32 -13.12
N ASN A 197 2.69 10.48 -14.34
CA ASN A 197 1.50 11.30 -14.52
C ASN A 197 0.33 10.67 -13.76
N PRO A 198 -0.52 11.48 -13.11
CA PRO A 198 -1.75 10.96 -12.54
C PRO A 198 -2.61 10.33 -13.63
N ALA A 199 -3.25 9.21 -13.34
CA ALA A 199 -4.22 8.62 -14.26
C ALA A 199 -5.34 9.65 -14.54
N PRO A 200 -5.82 9.78 -15.79
CA PRO A 200 -6.97 10.59 -16.10
C PRO A 200 -8.17 10.20 -15.21
N ALA A 201 -8.89 11.21 -14.74
CA ALA A 201 -10.13 10.95 -14.02
C ALA A 201 -11.11 10.13 -14.89
N PHE A 202 -11.86 9.25 -14.24
CA PHE A 202 -12.92 8.50 -14.94
C PHE A 202 -13.89 9.47 -15.62
N ALA A 203 -14.14 9.27 -16.91
CA ALA A 203 -15.03 10.10 -17.72
C ALA A 203 -15.67 9.31 -18.85
N VAL A 204 -16.86 9.71 -19.25
CA VAL A 204 -17.42 9.38 -20.56
C VAL A 204 -16.76 10.28 -21.59
N THR A 205 -16.03 9.71 -22.53
CA THR A 205 -15.26 10.42 -23.55
C THR A 205 -16.02 10.62 -24.84
N GLY A 206 -17.10 9.87 -25.03
CA GLY A 206 -17.96 10.00 -26.20
C GLY A 206 -19.27 9.25 -26.07
N VAL A 207 -20.30 9.77 -26.74
CA VAL A 207 -21.58 9.08 -26.93
C VAL A 207 -21.95 9.19 -28.40
N GLY A 208 -22.00 8.05 -29.08
CA GLY A 208 -22.52 7.94 -30.46
C GLY A 208 -23.98 7.52 -30.42
N MET A 209 -24.90 8.39 -30.81
CA MET A 209 -26.32 8.10 -30.84
C MET A 209 -26.82 7.80 -32.27
N ALA A 210 -27.77 6.86 -32.39
CA ALA A 210 -28.41 6.51 -33.63
C ALA A 210 -29.89 6.19 -33.38
N VAL A 211 -30.68 6.17 -34.44
CA VAL A 211 -32.08 5.73 -34.51
C VAL A 211 -32.24 4.83 -35.71
N ASP A 212 -33.16 3.89 -35.65
CA ASP A 212 -33.47 2.96 -36.74
C ASP A 212 -33.98 3.66 -38.02
N ALA A 213 -34.80 4.69 -37.86
CA ALA A 213 -35.29 5.56 -38.95
C ALA A 213 -35.42 6.99 -38.41
N ASN A 214 -34.91 7.97 -39.14
CA ASN A 214 -35.04 9.38 -38.75
C ASN A 214 -36.34 10.03 -39.21
N ALA A 215 -37.18 9.32 -40.02
CA ALA A 215 -38.49 9.75 -40.42
C ALA A 215 -39.40 8.55 -40.64
N PHE A 216 -40.67 8.69 -40.25
CA PHE A 216 -41.71 7.70 -40.51
C PHE A 216 -43.00 8.39 -40.93
N THR A 217 -43.66 7.83 -41.97
CA THR A 217 -44.99 8.25 -42.45
C THR A 217 -45.90 7.04 -42.44
N GLY A 218 -47.03 7.07 -41.72
CA GLY A 218 -47.97 5.97 -41.63
C GLY A 218 -48.90 6.06 -40.43
N ALA A 219 -49.49 4.92 -40.06
CA ALA A 219 -50.42 4.87 -38.94
C ALA A 219 -49.73 5.21 -37.62
N CYS A 220 -50.40 5.99 -36.78
CA CYS A 220 -49.93 6.31 -35.42
C CYS A 220 -50.70 5.48 -34.38
N PRO A 221 -50.06 5.17 -33.20
CA PRO A 221 -48.72 5.57 -32.81
C PRO A 221 -47.62 4.76 -33.50
N HIS A 222 -46.38 5.33 -33.55
CA HIS A 222 -45.18 4.68 -34.06
C HIS A 222 -44.08 4.66 -32.98
N ILE A 223 -43.27 3.59 -32.94
CA ILE A 223 -42.14 3.42 -32.01
C ILE A 223 -40.85 3.70 -32.78
N PHE A 224 -40.04 4.63 -32.31
CA PHE A 224 -38.67 4.84 -32.77
C PHE A 224 -37.69 4.12 -31.83
N HIS A 225 -36.75 3.37 -32.40
CA HIS A 225 -35.74 2.60 -31.64
C HIS A 225 -34.42 3.35 -31.65
N PHE A 226 -34.07 3.94 -30.51
CA PHE A 226 -32.81 4.68 -30.33
C PHE A 226 -31.74 3.78 -29.74
N THR A 227 -30.50 3.98 -30.16
CA THR A 227 -29.30 3.34 -29.55
C THR A 227 -28.27 4.39 -29.22
N ALA A 228 -27.48 4.15 -28.19
CA ALA A 228 -26.32 4.97 -27.85
C ALA A 228 -25.11 4.10 -27.47
N ALA A 229 -23.98 4.37 -28.13
CA ALA A 229 -22.69 3.80 -27.83
C ALA A 229 -21.95 4.72 -26.83
N VAL A 230 -21.88 4.35 -25.56
CA VAL A 230 -21.26 5.14 -24.49
C VAL A 230 -19.85 4.65 -24.27
N THR A 231 -18.86 5.52 -24.46
CA THR A 231 -17.42 5.20 -24.36
C THR A 231 -16.81 5.88 -23.15
N THR A 232 -16.01 5.13 -22.37
CA THR A 232 -15.30 5.61 -21.18
C THR A 232 -13.79 5.43 -21.32
N ASN A 233 -13.01 6.24 -20.56
CA ASN A 233 -11.54 6.18 -20.52
C ASN A 233 -10.96 5.26 -19.45
N ALA A 234 -11.80 4.72 -18.54
CA ALA A 234 -11.35 3.88 -17.41
C ALA A 234 -12.49 3.02 -16.88
N ALA A 235 -12.20 2.16 -15.91
CA ALA A 235 -13.19 1.46 -15.10
C ALA A 235 -14.00 2.45 -14.25
N GLY A 236 -15.29 2.18 -14.09
CA GLY A 236 -16.18 3.01 -13.28
C GLY A 236 -17.65 2.80 -13.60
N THR A 237 -18.53 3.51 -12.91
CA THR A 237 -19.98 3.46 -13.10
C THR A 237 -20.47 4.75 -13.75
N VAL A 238 -21.13 4.62 -14.88
CA VAL A 238 -21.86 5.70 -15.57
C VAL A 238 -23.33 5.62 -15.16
N THR A 239 -23.91 6.74 -14.75
CA THR A 239 -25.37 6.87 -14.63
C THR A 239 -25.90 7.83 -15.68
N TYR A 240 -27.00 7.48 -16.29
CA TYR A 240 -27.56 8.21 -17.42
C TYR A 240 -29.08 8.13 -17.46
N TYR A 241 -29.71 9.01 -18.23
CA TYR A 241 -31.12 8.94 -18.64
C TYR A 241 -31.32 9.61 -19.99
N TRP A 242 -32.41 9.22 -20.67
CA TRP A 242 -32.83 9.80 -21.92
C TRP A 242 -33.72 11.00 -21.66
N THR A 243 -33.56 12.07 -22.43
CA THR A 243 -34.41 13.27 -22.38
C THR A 243 -35.00 13.51 -23.74
N HIS A 244 -36.24 13.99 -23.76
CA HIS A 244 -37.04 14.13 -24.93
C HIS A 244 -37.44 15.58 -25.20
N SER A 245 -37.84 15.88 -26.48
CA SER A 245 -38.26 17.20 -26.89
C SER A 245 -39.58 17.68 -26.26
N ASP A 246 -40.37 16.78 -25.68
CA ASP A 246 -41.61 17.09 -24.95
C ASP A 246 -41.34 17.46 -23.47
N GLY A 247 -40.07 17.48 -23.03
CA GLY A 247 -39.66 17.78 -21.66
C GLY A 247 -39.70 16.57 -20.74
N SER A 248 -40.12 15.40 -21.21
CA SER A 248 -40.07 14.18 -20.42
C SER A 248 -38.67 13.57 -20.36
N SER A 249 -38.48 12.63 -19.44
CA SER A 249 -37.22 11.89 -19.31
C SER A 249 -37.49 10.44 -18.92
N SER A 250 -36.60 9.52 -19.30
CA SER A 250 -36.61 8.15 -18.79
C SER A 250 -36.19 8.07 -17.31
N ALA A 251 -36.45 6.92 -16.70
CA ALA A 251 -35.80 6.60 -15.41
C ALA A 251 -34.28 6.57 -15.57
N GLN A 252 -33.56 6.92 -14.50
CA GLN A 252 -32.08 6.82 -14.46
C GLN A 252 -31.66 5.36 -14.53
N GLN A 253 -30.66 5.08 -15.34
CA GLN A 253 -30.02 3.77 -15.51
C GLN A 253 -28.54 3.84 -15.24
N SER A 254 -27.86 2.68 -15.16
CA SER A 254 -26.42 2.59 -14.92
C SER A 254 -25.73 1.58 -15.82
N LEU A 255 -24.47 1.89 -16.18
CA LEU A 255 -23.53 1.02 -16.87
C LEU A 255 -22.27 0.87 -16.01
N ASN A 256 -21.81 -0.37 -15.83
CA ASN A 256 -20.59 -0.66 -15.11
C ASN A 256 -19.48 -1.07 -16.09
N TYR A 257 -18.37 -0.34 -16.06
CA TYR A 257 -17.18 -0.59 -16.87
C TYR A 257 -16.09 -1.19 -16.02
N ALA A 258 -15.62 -2.40 -16.37
CA ALA A 258 -14.48 -3.03 -15.73
C ALA A 258 -13.14 -2.42 -16.18
N ALA A 259 -13.11 -1.75 -17.34
CA ALA A 259 -11.98 -1.06 -17.94
C ALA A 259 -12.50 0.02 -18.88
N ALA A 260 -11.61 0.82 -19.50
CA ALA A 260 -11.95 1.68 -20.62
C ALA A 260 -12.63 0.87 -21.73
N GLY A 261 -13.66 1.42 -22.37
CA GLY A 261 -14.37 0.72 -23.44
C GLY A 261 -15.70 1.36 -23.78
N THR A 262 -16.45 0.69 -24.67
CA THR A 262 -17.76 1.14 -25.16
C THR A 262 -18.82 0.11 -24.82
N GLN A 263 -19.96 0.56 -24.30
CA GLN A 263 -21.16 -0.26 -24.13
C GLN A 263 -22.33 0.40 -24.83
N ASN A 264 -23.24 -0.41 -25.42
CA ASN A 264 -24.43 0.05 -26.11
C ASN A 264 -25.65 -0.02 -25.19
N VAL A 265 -26.46 1.00 -25.26
CA VAL A 265 -27.78 1.07 -24.62
C VAL A 265 -28.85 1.36 -25.64
N ALA A 266 -30.06 0.86 -25.43
CA ALA A 266 -31.18 1.05 -26.28
C ALA A 266 -32.34 1.74 -25.55
N TYR A 267 -33.18 2.43 -26.28
CA TYR A 267 -34.37 3.10 -25.79
C TYR A 267 -35.44 3.19 -26.84
N ASP A 268 -36.68 2.85 -26.48
CA ASP A 268 -37.85 2.90 -27.36
C ASP A 268 -38.73 4.07 -26.95
N TRP A 269 -39.06 4.93 -27.92
CA TRP A 269 -39.94 6.04 -27.68
C TRP A 269 -41.16 5.98 -28.62
N THR A 270 -42.34 5.89 -28.02
CA THR A 270 -43.61 5.84 -28.76
C THR A 270 -44.14 7.25 -28.95
N LEU A 271 -44.36 7.64 -30.21
CA LEU A 271 -44.93 8.93 -30.61
C LEU A 271 -46.31 8.75 -31.23
N GLY A 272 -47.30 9.53 -30.78
CA GLY A 272 -48.69 9.42 -31.20
C GLY A 272 -49.18 10.53 -32.11
N ALA A 273 -48.39 11.56 -32.39
CA ALA A 273 -48.80 12.72 -33.19
C ALA A 273 -47.72 13.12 -34.17
N SER A 274 -48.14 13.68 -35.32
CA SER A 274 -47.21 14.25 -36.31
C SER A 274 -46.40 15.39 -35.70
N GLY A 275 -45.08 15.40 -35.98
CA GLY A 275 -44.18 16.43 -35.48
C GLY A 275 -42.70 16.13 -35.70
N ASN A 276 -41.86 17.09 -35.30
CA ASN A 276 -40.41 16.94 -35.23
C ASN A 276 -39.99 16.81 -33.77
N TYR A 277 -39.29 15.77 -33.51
CA TYR A 277 -38.91 15.37 -32.14
C TYR A 277 -37.41 15.16 -32.06
N TRP A 278 -36.85 15.20 -30.83
CA TRP A 278 -35.46 14.85 -30.58
C TRP A 278 -35.33 14.09 -29.27
N VAL A 279 -34.28 13.23 -29.21
CA VAL A 279 -33.86 12.51 -28.05
C VAL A 279 -32.40 12.82 -27.78
N LYS A 280 -32.02 13.07 -26.51
CA LYS A 280 -30.64 13.23 -26.02
C LYS A 280 -30.37 12.25 -24.93
N LEU A 281 -29.12 11.83 -24.82
CA LEU A 281 -28.61 11.15 -23.64
C LEU A 281 -27.97 12.17 -22.70
N TYR A 282 -28.35 12.15 -21.41
CA TYR A 282 -27.69 12.89 -20.34
C TYR A 282 -26.87 11.92 -19.51
N ILE A 283 -25.59 12.21 -19.39
CA ILE A 283 -24.70 11.50 -18.44
C ILE A 283 -24.73 12.25 -17.13
N ASN A 284 -25.36 11.65 -16.10
CA ASN A 284 -25.46 12.23 -14.77
C ASN A 284 -24.16 12.07 -13.98
N ASN A 285 -23.52 10.88 -14.07
CA ASN A 285 -22.20 10.61 -13.50
C ASN A 285 -21.35 9.91 -14.56
N PRO A 286 -20.10 10.31 -14.79
CA PRO A 286 -19.29 11.31 -14.10
C PRO A 286 -19.37 12.73 -14.67
N ASN A 287 -19.87 12.92 -15.91
CA ASN A 287 -19.64 14.16 -16.67
C ASN A 287 -20.64 15.29 -16.37
N HIS A 288 -21.86 14.99 -15.91
CA HIS A 288 -22.98 15.94 -15.84
C HIS A 288 -23.22 16.68 -17.16
N GLN A 289 -23.38 15.94 -18.27
CA GLN A 289 -23.34 16.48 -19.62
C GLN A 289 -24.42 15.88 -20.52
N TYR A 290 -25.00 16.71 -21.38
CA TYR A 290 -25.80 16.27 -22.54
C TYR A 290 -24.89 16.01 -23.73
N PHE A 291 -25.30 15.01 -24.54
CA PHE A 291 -24.66 14.71 -25.83
C PHE A 291 -25.57 15.12 -26.99
N THR A 292 -25.02 15.10 -28.19
CA THR A 292 -25.69 15.54 -29.43
C THR A 292 -27.03 14.83 -29.62
N PRO A 293 -28.13 15.56 -29.86
CA PRO A 293 -29.45 14.96 -30.05
C PRO A 293 -29.53 14.15 -31.36
N VAL A 294 -30.39 13.16 -31.36
CA VAL A 294 -30.92 12.53 -32.58
C VAL A 294 -32.33 13.06 -32.83
N ASN A 295 -32.55 13.54 -34.04
CA ASN A 295 -33.84 14.09 -34.48
C ASN A 295 -34.62 13.04 -35.26
N VAL A 296 -35.93 13.01 -35.06
CA VAL A 296 -36.86 12.18 -35.79
C VAL A 296 -38.09 12.99 -36.25
N THR A 297 -38.68 12.61 -37.38
CA THR A 297 -39.92 13.22 -37.90
C THR A 297 -41.00 12.15 -38.02
N LEU A 298 -42.16 12.39 -37.40
CA LEU A 298 -43.33 11.53 -37.52
C LEU A 298 -44.43 12.26 -38.34
N THR A 299 -44.99 11.56 -39.33
CA THR A 299 -46.15 12.01 -40.10
C THR A 299 -47.23 10.93 -39.99
N CYS A 300 -48.35 11.24 -39.31
CA CYS A 300 -49.49 10.35 -39.15
C CYS A 300 -50.45 10.49 -40.36
N THR A 301 -50.86 9.36 -40.96
CA THR A 301 -51.77 9.32 -42.11
C THR A 301 -52.95 8.40 -41.83
#